data_8315f89c4b71f831073f1ed520abe762
#
_entry.id   8315f89c4b71f831073f1ed520abe762
#
_cell.length_a   1.000
_cell.length_b   1.000
_cell.length_c   1.000
_cell.angle_alpha   90.00
_cell.angle_beta   90.00
_cell.angle_gamma   90.00
#
_symmetry.space_group_name_H-M   'P 1'
#
loop_
_entity.id
_entity.type
_entity.pdbx_description
1 polymer ?
#
loop_
_entity_poly.entity_id
_entity_poly.type
_entity_poly.pdbx_seq_one_letter_code
_entity_poly.pdbx_strand_id
1 'polypeptide(L)'
;EVMGGIKMKDVKSFIKSVIGLSTAAIVINGGWRIFVNIFGAKGGWISALTLTGSMWYINHYLGLTKNKENAVFIDMGVVVGLSLITRDIILNGISSLKSSFPTLICVSIGGIIAGIVGGCIQKNKKTGES
;
A
#
# COMPACT_ATOMS: atom_id res chain seq x y z
N GLU A 1 20.04 -6.52 -24.48
CA GLU A 1 19.32 -5.87 -25.60
C GLU A 1 18.65 -4.61 -25.05
N VAL A 2 19.05 -3.46 -25.55
CA VAL A 2 18.68 -2.13 -25.05
C VAL A 2 17.71 -1.52 -26.07
N MET A 3 16.46 -1.40 -25.69
CA MET A 3 15.48 -0.60 -26.43
C MET A 3 15.50 0.83 -25.89
N GLY A 4 16.13 1.76 -26.62
CA GLY A 4 16.04 3.20 -26.33
C GLY A 4 16.49 3.62 -24.91
N GLY A 5 17.59 3.05 -24.38
CA GLY A 5 18.15 3.45 -23.07
C GLY A 5 17.55 2.74 -21.85
N ILE A 6 16.45 1.99 -21.97
CA ILE A 6 15.82 1.25 -20.86
C ILE A 6 16.18 -0.23 -20.97
N LYS A 7 16.78 -0.81 -19.95
CA LYS A 7 17.11 -2.24 -19.93
C LYS A 7 15.84 -3.08 -19.84
N MET A 8 15.73 -4.14 -20.66
CA MET A 8 14.58 -5.08 -20.63
C MET A 8 14.25 -5.61 -19.22
N LYS A 9 15.26 -5.73 -18.36
CA LYS A 9 15.09 -6.14 -16.96
C LYS A 9 14.28 -5.13 -16.15
N ASP A 10 14.42 -3.83 -16.46
CA ASP A 10 13.70 -2.76 -15.76
C ASP A 10 12.23 -2.72 -16.20
N VAL A 11 11.95 -2.95 -17.49
CA VAL A 11 10.59 -3.07 -18.02
C VAL A 11 9.85 -4.24 -17.40
N LYS A 12 10.46 -5.43 -17.33
CA LYS A 12 9.85 -6.60 -16.67
C LYS A 12 9.58 -6.33 -15.18
N SER A 13 10.52 -5.69 -14.48
CA SER A 13 10.34 -5.32 -13.07
C SER A 13 9.20 -4.32 -12.89
N PHE A 14 9.10 -3.33 -13.77
CA PHE A 14 8.02 -2.35 -13.76
C PHE A 14 6.65 -3.01 -13.97
N ILE A 15 6.52 -3.86 -15.00
CA ILE A 15 5.26 -4.58 -15.27
C ILE A 15 4.84 -5.44 -14.08
N LYS A 16 5.78 -6.18 -13.46
CA LYS A 16 5.49 -6.97 -12.25
C LYS A 16 4.98 -6.10 -11.10
N SER A 17 5.61 -4.95 -10.86
CA SER A 17 5.19 -4.01 -9.83
C SER A 17 3.80 -3.44 -10.11
N VAL A 18 3.51 -3.07 -11.35
CA VAL A 18 2.18 -2.59 -11.76
C VAL A 18 1.13 -3.66 -11.52
N ILE A 19 1.37 -4.91 -11.94
CA ILE A 19 0.43 -6.02 -11.71
C ILE A 19 0.23 -6.25 -10.20
N GLY A 20 1.30 -6.34 -9.42
CA GLY A 20 1.22 -6.59 -7.99
C GLY A 20 0.46 -5.50 -7.23
N LEU A 21 0.77 -4.24 -7.50
CA LEU A 21 0.12 -3.09 -6.86
C LEU A 21 -1.34 -2.92 -7.29
N SER A 22 -1.64 -3.13 -8.57
CA SER A 22 -3.02 -3.11 -9.07
C SER A 22 -3.87 -4.22 -8.46
N THR A 23 -3.32 -5.44 -8.35
CA THR A 23 -3.99 -6.56 -7.69
C THR A 23 -4.25 -6.23 -6.22
N ALA A 24 -3.27 -5.67 -5.52
CA ALA A 24 -3.45 -5.24 -4.13
C ALA A 24 -4.57 -4.19 -4.00
N ALA A 25 -4.60 -3.19 -4.88
CA ALA A 25 -5.64 -2.18 -4.87
C ALA A 25 -7.04 -2.78 -5.08
N ILE A 26 -7.21 -3.69 -6.04
CA ILE A 26 -8.48 -4.36 -6.33
C ILE A 26 -8.92 -5.23 -5.15
N VAL A 27 -8.04 -6.08 -4.63
CA VAL A 27 -8.34 -7.01 -3.54
C VAL A 27 -8.68 -6.26 -2.25
N ILE A 28 -7.89 -5.26 -1.88
CA ILE A 28 -8.12 -4.49 -0.65
C ILE A 28 -9.42 -3.68 -0.78
N ASN A 29 -9.59 -2.91 -1.85
CA ASN A 29 -10.78 -2.07 -2.01
C ASN A 29 -12.07 -2.87 -2.20
N GLY A 30 -12.02 -3.98 -2.93
CA GLY A 30 -13.18 -4.86 -3.17
C GLY A 30 -13.53 -5.68 -1.94
N GLY A 31 -12.53 -6.29 -1.31
CA GLY A 31 -12.72 -7.18 -0.17
C GLY A 31 -13.09 -6.45 1.12
N TRP A 32 -12.60 -5.21 1.33
CA TRP A 32 -12.84 -4.45 2.57
C TRP A 32 -14.32 -4.32 2.91
N ARG A 33 -15.13 -3.95 1.93
CA ARG A 33 -16.59 -3.79 2.14
C ARG A 33 -17.27 -5.09 2.54
N ILE A 34 -16.82 -6.22 2.01
CA ILE A 34 -17.39 -7.54 2.34
C ILE A 34 -17.21 -7.82 3.83
N PHE A 35 -15.99 -7.65 4.34
CA PHE A 35 -15.70 -7.86 5.77
C PHE A 35 -16.44 -6.89 6.68
N VAL A 36 -16.51 -5.61 6.30
CA VAL A 36 -17.25 -4.61 7.08
C VAL A 36 -18.74 -4.90 7.10
N ASN A 37 -19.31 -5.36 5.98
CA ASN A 37 -20.73 -5.72 5.92
C ASN A 37 -21.06 -6.96 6.78
N ILE A 38 -20.14 -7.94 6.85
CA ILE A 38 -20.35 -9.17 7.64
C ILE A 38 -20.07 -8.94 9.13
N PHE A 39 -18.99 -8.24 9.47
CA PHE A 39 -18.48 -8.14 10.83
C PHE A 39 -18.63 -6.73 11.45
N GLY A 40 -19.27 -5.79 10.77
CA GLY A 40 -19.43 -4.41 11.22
C GLY A 40 -18.09 -3.72 11.44
N ALA A 41 -17.96 -2.94 12.50
CA ALA A 41 -16.74 -2.19 12.82
C ALA A 41 -15.49 -3.08 12.99
N LYS A 42 -15.64 -4.31 13.47
CA LYS A 42 -14.54 -5.29 13.58
C LYS A 42 -14.06 -5.77 12.21
N GLY A 43 -14.91 -5.70 11.19
CA GLY A 43 -14.57 -6.06 9.81
C GLY A 43 -13.44 -5.22 9.24
N GLY A 44 -13.31 -3.96 9.64
CA GLY A 44 -12.20 -3.10 9.25
C GLY A 44 -10.84 -3.63 9.75
N TRP A 45 -10.76 -4.07 11.00
CA TRP A 45 -9.55 -4.68 11.56
C TRP A 45 -9.20 -6.02 10.90
N ILE A 46 -10.22 -6.86 10.67
CA ILE A 46 -10.04 -8.15 9.99
C ILE A 46 -9.53 -7.91 8.57
N SER A 47 -10.11 -6.94 7.84
CA SER A 47 -9.66 -6.57 6.50
C SER A 47 -8.22 -6.07 6.48
N ALA A 48 -7.85 -5.22 7.44
CA ALA A 48 -6.48 -4.71 7.55
C ALA A 48 -5.47 -5.85 7.74
N LEU A 49 -5.74 -6.79 8.61
CA LEU A 49 -4.85 -7.92 8.87
C LEU A 49 -4.84 -8.92 7.71
N THR A 50 -5.99 -9.33 7.22
CA THR A 50 -6.08 -10.38 6.21
C THR A 50 -5.79 -9.88 4.80
N LEU A 51 -6.48 -8.85 4.33
CA LEU A 51 -6.33 -8.38 2.94
C LEU A 51 -5.02 -7.61 2.77
N THR A 52 -4.77 -6.62 3.63
CA THR A 52 -3.54 -5.81 3.50
C THR A 52 -2.31 -6.64 3.85
N GLY A 53 -2.36 -7.47 4.88
CA GLY A 53 -1.26 -8.35 5.26
C GLY A 53 -0.92 -9.37 4.16
N SER A 54 -1.93 -10.01 3.56
CA SER A 54 -1.72 -10.97 2.46
C SER A 54 -1.16 -10.28 1.21
N MET A 55 -1.69 -9.12 0.84
CA MET A 55 -1.19 -8.37 -0.32
C MET A 55 0.21 -7.83 -0.08
N TRP A 56 0.50 -7.40 1.16
CA TRP A 56 1.85 -7.03 1.55
C TRP A 56 2.82 -8.21 1.40
N TYR A 57 2.46 -9.38 1.91
CA TYR A 57 3.28 -10.60 1.81
C TYR A 57 3.58 -10.96 0.35
N ILE A 58 2.56 -10.95 -0.51
CA ILE A 58 2.71 -11.27 -1.94
C ILE A 58 3.60 -10.24 -2.65
N ASN A 59 3.37 -8.96 -2.41
CA ASN A 59 4.10 -7.91 -3.11
C ASN A 59 5.55 -7.79 -2.64
N HIS A 60 5.80 -7.85 -1.34
CA HIS A 60 7.11 -7.55 -0.78
C HIS A 60 7.92 -8.79 -0.42
N TYR A 61 7.32 -9.80 0.20
CA TYR A 61 8.05 -11.00 0.60
C TYR A 61 8.25 -11.97 -0.56
N LEU A 62 7.22 -12.23 -1.36
CA LEU A 62 7.35 -13.05 -2.57
C LEU A 62 7.98 -12.28 -3.75
N GLY A 63 8.22 -10.98 -3.61
CA GLY A 63 8.99 -10.17 -4.54
C GLY A 63 8.31 -9.85 -5.86
N LEU A 64 6.97 -9.75 -5.86
CA LEU A 64 6.25 -9.23 -7.02
C LEU A 64 6.64 -7.78 -7.31
N THR A 65 6.78 -6.98 -6.25
CA THR A 65 7.24 -5.60 -6.31
C THR A 65 8.69 -5.52 -5.86
N LYS A 66 9.58 -5.03 -6.73
CA LYS A 66 10.97 -4.78 -6.37
C LYS A 66 11.09 -3.43 -5.68
N ASN A 67 11.25 -3.44 -4.38
CA ASN A 67 11.66 -2.27 -3.63
C ASN A 67 13.19 -2.15 -3.61
N LYS A 68 13.69 -0.92 -3.68
CA LYS A 68 15.09 -0.63 -3.32
C LYS A 68 15.27 -0.97 -1.84
N GLU A 69 16.46 -1.44 -1.45
CA GLU A 69 16.77 -1.93 -0.10
C GLU A 69 16.37 -0.98 1.06
N ASN A 70 16.15 0.29 0.78
CA ASN A 70 15.73 1.31 1.76
C ASN A 70 14.34 1.91 1.49
N ALA A 71 13.57 1.40 0.54
CA ALA A 71 12.22 1.89 0.26
C ALA A 71 11.24 1.18 1.20
N VAL A 72 10.71 1.95 2.14
CA VAL A 72 9.66 1.51 3.05
C VAL A 72 8.34 1.43 2.27
N PHE A 73 7.50 0.51 2.62
CA PHE A 73 6.15 0.11 2.17
C PHE A 73 5.16 1.23 1.74
N ILE A 74 5.65 2.42 1.46
CA ILE A 74 4.87 3.60 1.07
C ILE A 74 4.19 3.39 -0.28
N ASP A 75 4.81 2.62 -1.17
CA ASP A 75 4.34 2.37 -2.54
C ASP A 75 2.97 1.70 -2.58
N MET A 76 2.76 0.61 -1.83
CA MET A 76 1.47 -0.08 -1.78
C MET A 76 0.39 0.77 -1.09
N GLY A 77 0.73 1.42 0.02
CA GLY A 77 -0.18 2.30 0.74
C GLY A 77 -0.62 3.50 -0.10
N VAL A 78 0.30 4.10 -0.84
CA VAL A 78 0.01 5.22 -1.75
C VAL A 78 -0.90 4.77 -2.89
N VAL A 79 -0.63 3.63 -3.54
CA VAL A 79 -1.46 3.13 -4.65
C VAL A 79 -2.87 2.79 -4.16
N VAL A 80 -3.01 2.10 -3.03
CA VAL A 80 -4.32 1.77 -2.44
C VAL A 80 -5.06 3.04 -2.05
N GLY A 81 -4.41 3.99 -1.39
CA GLY A 81 -5.01 5.27 -0.99
C GLY A 81 -5.46 6.10 -2.18
N LEU A 82 -4.61 6.27 -3.20
CA LEU A 82 -4.97 6.98 -4.43
C LEU A 82 -6.12 6.30 -5.18
N SER A 83 -6.14 4.97 -5.25
CA SER A 83 -7.23 4.24 -5.90
C SER A 83 -8.58 4.44 -5.19
N LEU A 84 -8.59 4.50 -3.85
CA LEU A 84 -9.77 4.83 -3.06
C LEU A 84 -10.26 6.24 -3.32
N ILE A 85 -9.37 7.23 -3.26
CA ILE A 85 -9.69 8.64 -3.50
C ILE A 85 -10.25 8.82 -4.91
N THR A 86 -9.55 8.25 -5.90
CA THR A 86 -9.98 8.34 -7.31
C THR A 86 -11.36 7.72 -7.52
N ARG A 87 -11.59 6.53 -6.95
CA ARG A 87 -12.89 5.87 -6.98
C ARG A 87 -13.98 6.73 -6.36
N ASP A 88 -13.73 7.30 -5.19
CA ASP A 88 -14.73 8.12 -4.49
C ASP A 88 -15.06 9.41 -5.27
N ILE A 89 -14.07 10.02 -5.90
CA ILE A 89 -14.30 11.18 -6.78
C ILE A 89 -15.14 10.79 -7.99
N ILE A 90 -14.86 9.67 -8.63
CA ILE A 90 -15.62 9.20 -9.81
C ILE A 90 -17.06 8.88 -9.45
N LEU A 91 -17.30 8.24 -8.31
CA LEU A 91 -18.66 7.79 -7.93
C LEU A 91 -19.49 8.88 -7.26
N ASN A 92 -18.89 9.75 -6.46
CA ASN A 92 -19.57 10.70 -5.59
C ASN A 92 -19.23 12.17 -5.90
N GLY A 93 -18.38 12.42 -6.90
CA GLY A 93 -17.91 13.75 -7.25
C GLY A 93 -16.84 14.29 -6.31
N ILE A 94 -16.34 15.46 -6.65
CA ILE A 94 -15.22 16.14 -5.92
C ILE A 94 -15.59 16.48 -4.45
N SER A 95 -16.88 16.60 -4.13
CA SER A 95 -17.36 16.84 -2.76
C SER A 95 -17.00 15.71 -1.78
N SER A 96 -16.79 14.49 -2.26
CA SER A 96 -16.35 13.34 -1.45
C SER A 96 -14.98 13.55 -0.81
N LEU A 97 -14.13 14.37 -1.43
CA LEU A 97 -12.83 14.72 -0.88
C LEU A 97 -12.95 15.42 0.49
N LYS A 98 -13.95 16.29 0.66
CA LYS A 98 -14.20 16.98 1.94
C LYS A 98 -14.53 15.99 3.05
N SER A 99 -15.34 14.97 2.75
CA SER A 99 -15.71 13.94 3.73
C SER A 99 -14.53 13.02 4.09
N SER A 100 -13.60 12.82 3.15
CA SER A 100 -12.42 11.98 3.34
C SER A 100 -11.27 12.70 4.05
N PHE A 101 -11.31 14.03 4.14
CA PHE A 101 -10.21 14.84 4.68
C PHE A 101 -9.80 14.49 6.12
N PRO A 102 -10.72 14.28 7.09
CA PRO A 102 -10.36 13.85 8.44
C PRO A 102 -9.63 12.49 8.45
N THR A 103 -10.07 11.56 7.61
CA THR A 103 -9.43 10.24 7.47
C THR A 103 -8.03 10.36 6.90
N LEU A 104 -7.84 11.21 5.89
CA LEU A 104 -6.52 11.46 5.29
C LEU A 104 -5.53 12.04 6.31
N ILE A 105 -5.98 12.96 7.16
CA ILE A 105 -5.16 13.51 8.24
C ILE A 105 -4.75 12.40 9.21
N CYS A 106 -5.70 11.59 9.69
CA CYS A 106 -5.41 10.49 10.62
C CYS A 106 -4.43 9.47 10.02
N VAL A 107 -4.62 9.09 8.76
CA VAL A 107 -3.74 8.15 8.05
C VAL A 107 -2.33 8.75 7.87
N SER A 108 -2.23 10.05 7.57
CA SER A 108 -0.94 10.73 7.44
C SER A 108 -0.19 10.76 8.77
N ILE A 109 -0.87 11.09 9.86
CA ILE A 109 -0.27 11.09 11.21
C ILE A 109 0.18 9.67 11.59
N GLY A 110 -0.68 8.68 11.37
CA GLY A 110 -0.36 7.26 11.60
C GLY A 110 0.85 6.80 10.79
N GLY A 111 0.93 7.19 9.53
CA GLY A 111 2.06 6.90 8.65
C GLY A 111 3.38 7.51 9.12
N ILE A 112 3.34 8.76 9.57
CA ILE A 112 4.52 9.44 10.16
C ILE A 112 5.01 8.70 11.42
N ILE A 113 4.10 8.39 12.34
CA ILE A 113 4.44 7.66 13.57
C ILE A 113 5.02 6.28 13.24
N ALA A 114 4.36 5.53 12.36
CA ALA A 114 4.84 4.21 11.93
C ALA A 114 6.21 4.29 11.26
N GLY A 115 6.45 5.33 10.44
CA GLY A 115 7.75 5.58 9.81
C GLY A 115 8.87 5.85 10.81
N ILE A 116 8.60 6.67 11.82
CA ILE A 116 9.56 6.98 12.91
C ILE A 116 9.88 5.70 13.70
N VAL A 117 8.87 4.96 14.13
CA VAL A 117 9.04 3.71 14.90
C VAL A 117 9.81 2.67 14.08
N GLY A 118 9.42 2.47 12.82
CA GLY A 118 10.12 1.55 11.92
C GLY A 118 11.58 1.94 11.70
N GLY A 119 11.86 3.22 11.49
CA GLY A 119 13.21 3.75 11.34
C GLY A 119 14.06 3.54 12.60
N CYS A 120 13.49 3.76 13.80
CA CYS A 120 14.17 3.51 15.07
C CYS A 120 14.53 2.03 15.25
N ILE A 121 13.59 1.12 14.95
CA ILE A 121 13.82 -0.34 15.04
C ILE A 121 14.93 -0.76 14.09
N GLN A 122 14.91 -0.26 12.85
CA GLN A 122 15.90 -0.62 11.84
C GLN A 122 17.31 -0.10 12.20
N LYS A 123 17.38 1.11 12.79
CA LYS A 123 18.64 1.67 13.27
C LYS A 123 19.23 0.83 14.41
N ASN A 124 18.43 0.45 15.38
CA ASN A 124 18.88 -0.37 16.53
C ASN A 124 19.37 -1.74 16.07
N LYS A 125 18.74 -2.36 15.08
CA LYS A 125 19.17 -3.64 14.53
C LYS A 125 20.56 -3.55 13.88
N LYS A 126 20.84 -2.49 13.13
CA LYS A 126 22.17 -2.26 12.52
C LYS A 126 23.27 -1.99 13.54
N THR A 127 22.93 -1.40 14.69
CA THR A 127 23.91 -1.10 15.76
C THR A 127 24.21 -2.32 16.63
N GLY A 128 23.29 -3.29 16.71
CA GLY A 128 23.49 -4.54 17.46
C GLY A 128 24.23 -5.65 16.69
N GLU A 129 24.48 -5.48 15.40
CA GLU A 129 25.22 -6.41 14.53
C GLU A 129 26.69 -5.98 14.32
N SER A 130 27.16 -4.92 15.00
CA SER A 130 28.56 -4.47 15.05
C SER A 130 29.16 -4.90 16.37
#